data_551a62654a83235ea6b539fa15d6ee4e
#
_entry.id   551a62654a83235ea6b539fa15d6ee4e
#
_cell.length_a   1.000
_cell.length_b   1.000
_cell.length_c   1.000
_cell.angle_alpha   90.00
_cell.angle_beta   90.00
_cell.angle_gamma   90.00
#
_symmetry.space_group_name_H-M   'P 1'
#
loop_
_entity.id
_entity.type
_entity.pdbx_description
1 polymer ?
#
loop_
_entity_poly.entity_id
_entity_poly.type
_entity_poly.pdbx_seq_one_letter_code
_entity_poly.pdbx_strand_id
1 'polypeptide(L)'
;MTKLLLGSEMVDWFITLFNVRPDALSVWLDPVVKERLSHYYSVMKNEKPARFIVAKYLPVDANPYSSDLTQGDLWSIHDKSSEEFKSFYKDICAEGLEKLSKLEKPSYSYLDVKISIAYKLMNPCRICERKCGALRLEGKPGVCSIDKELIVHSYFHHMGEEAPLVPSGTIFYGGCNFKCVFCQNYDISQVRPRDGEKLTPQELATVQAYLRRKGARNINHVGGDPTPHIPFILESFRYLDINVPQLWNSNMYMTIEAMKLLEDLIDIWLPDLKYGNDNCAWRLSKVKNYWEIATRNIKRAHDAGDIIIRHLVLPNHVECCTRPVLEWIARNTPRALVNIMDQYRPEHIVARHPELYPDVARRPKLDEIELAYRIADGLGIIYKPVS
;
A
#
# COMPACT_ATOMS: atom_id res chain seq x y z
N MET A 1 -35.07 10.84 -4.11
CA MET A 1 -34.37 11.50 -2.99
C MET A 1 -32.86 11.26 -2.94
N THR A 2 -32.32 10.21 -3.54
CA THR A 2 -30.89 9.80 -3.43
C THR A 2 -29.90 10.65 -4.28
N LYS A 3 -30.35 11.33 -5.34
CA LYS A 3 -29.48 12.14 -6.22
C LYS A 3 -29.13 13.53 -5.67
N LEU A 4 -29.92 14.09 -4.78
CA LEU A 4 -29.68 15.44 -4.20
C LEU A 4 -28.69 15.40 -3.01
N LEU A 5 -28.63 14.29 -2.26
CA LEU A 5 -27.69 14.14 -1.15
C LEU A 5 -26.23 13.94 -1.58
N LEU A 6 -26.02 13.26 -2.73
CA LEU A 6 -24.66 13.08 -3.30
C LEU A 6 -24.06 14.40 -3.81
N GLY A 7 -24.87 15.35 -4.24
CA GLY A 7 -24.41 16.68 -4.68
C GLY A 7 -23.91 17.55 -3.52
N SER A 8 -24.58 17.55 -2.38
CA SER A 8 -24.19 18.37 -1.22
C SER A 8 -22.88 17.90 -0.57
N GLU A 9 -22.71 16.61 -0.39
CA GLU A 9 -21.47 16.05 0.21
C GLU A 9 -20.23 16.27 -0.68
N MET A 10 -20.36 16.20 -2.00
CA MET A 10 -19.26 16.53 -2.92
C MET A 10 -18.90 18.01 -2.91
N VAL A 11 -19.87 18.89 -2.75
CA VAL A 11 -19.66 20.35 -2.61
C VAL A 11 -18.92 20.63 -1.30
N ASP A 12 -19.27 19.99 -0.20
CA ASP A 12 -18.61 20.14 1.09
C ASP A 12 -17.15 19.72 1.05
N TRP A 13 -16.83 18.61 0.36
CA TRP A 13 -15.44 18.18 0.17
C TRP A 13 -14.62 19.13 -0.70
N PHE A 14 -15.20 19.68 -1.75
CA PHE A 14 -14.52 20.67 -2.59
C PHE A 14 -14.16 21.92 -1.77
N ILE A 15 -15.10 22.44 -0.99
CA ILE A 15 -14.89 23.59 -0.10
C ILE A 15 -13.83 23.27 0.95
N THR A 16 -13.90 22.09 1.55
CA THR A 16 -12.92 21.64 2.55
C THR A 16 -11.51 21.55 1.96
N LEU A 17 -11.36 20.92 0.78
CA LEU A 17 -10.08 20.82 0.10
C LEU A 17 -9.54 22.19 -0.31
N PHE A 18 -10.39 23.07 -0.84
CA PHE A 18 -9.99 24.41 -1.22
C PHE A 18 -9.39 25.20 -0.05
N ASN A 19 -9.95 25.06 1.14
CA ASN A 19 -9.52 25.78 2.34
C ASN A 19 -8.33 25.14 3.05
N VAL A 20 -8.26 23.80 3.08
CA VAL A 20 -7.30 23.04 3.92
C VAL A 20 -6.14 22.46 3.10
N ARG A 21 -6.42 22.01 1.88
CA ARG A 21 -5.45 21.33 0.98
C ARG A 21 -5.66 21.77 -0.48
N PRO A 22 -5.47 23.07 -0.80
CA PRO A 22 -5.62 23.56 -2.18
C PRO A 22 -4.65 22.87 -3.17
N ASP A 23 -3.49 22.43 -2.69
CA ASP A 23 -2.55 21.61 -3.43
C ASP A 23 -3.16 20.31 -3.96
N ALA A 24 -4.04 19.66 -3.18
CA ALA A 24 -4.74 18.45 -3.61
C ALA A 24 -5.70 18.69 -4.80
N LEU A 25 -6.13 19.92 -5.02
CA LEU A 25 -6.91 20.30 -6.21
C LEU A 25 -6.00 20.65 -7.38
N SER A 26 -4.99 21.51 -7.14
CA SER A 26 -4.10 22.03 -8.16
C SER A 26 -3.11 21.01 -8.71
N VAL A 27 -2.71 20.00 -7.94
CA VAL A 27 -1.76 18.96 -8.36
C VAL A 27 -2.20 18.25 -9.66
N TRP A 28 -3.51 18.14 -9.87
CA TRP A 28 -4.07 17.51 -11.08
C TRP A 28 -4.05 18.43 -12.32
N LEU A 29 -3.58 19.68 -12.19
CA LEU A 29 -3.28 20.55 -13.33
C LEU A 29 -1.89 20.26 -13.90
N ASP A 30 -1.01 19.63 -13.12
CA ASP A 30 0.32 19.24 -13.57
C ASP A 30 0.23 18.06 -14.55
N PRO A 31 0.70 18.23 -15.81
CA PRO A 31 0.64 17.18 -16.83
C PRO A 31 1.52 15.97 -16.47
N VAL A 32 2.63 16.19 -15.77
CA VAL A 32 3.54 15.11 -15.36
C VAL A 32 2.89 14.21 -14.30
N VAL A 33 2.18 14.80 -13.33
CA VAL A 33 1.42 14.02 -12.34
C VAL A 33 0.32 13.22 -13.02
N LYS A 34 -0.45 13.82 -13.94
CA LYS A 34 -1.48 13.11 -14.70
C LYS A 34 -0.94 11.96 -15.51
N GLU A 35 0.19 12.15 -16.18
CA GLU A 35 0.85 11.10 -16.96
C GLU A 35 1.29 9.95 -16.07
N ARG A 36 2.02 10.25 -14.98
CA ARG A 36 2.62 9.25 -14.11
C ARG A 36 1.62 8.50 -13.23
N LEU A 37 0.49 9.12 -12.90
CA LEU A 37 -0.61 8.55 -12.12
C LEU A 37 -1.88 8.38 -12.97
N SER A 38 -1.75 8.12 -14.27
CA SER A 38 -2.86 8.12 -15.23
C SER A 38 -3.87 7.00 -14.98
N HIS A 39 -3.40 5.82 -14.55
CA HIS A 39 -4.27 4.71 -14.19
C HIS A 39 -5.09 5.07 -12.94
N TYR A 40 -4.41 5.45 -11.86
CA TYR A 40 -5.04 5.86 -10.61
C TYR A 40 -6.06 6.99 -10.83
N TYR A 41 -5.69 8.02 -11.62
CA TYR A 41 -6.58 9.13 -11.94
C TYR A 41 -7.86 8.65 -12.62
N SER A 42 -7.76 7.79 -13.63
CA SER A 42 -8.92 7.27 -14.36
C SER A 42 -9.84 6.42 -13.48
N VAL A 43 -9.27 5.58 -12.58
CA VAL A 43 -10.08 4.80 -11.62
C VAL A 43 -10.73 5.70 -10.58
N MET A 44 -10.00 6.68 -10.05
CA MET A 44 -10.50 7.68 -9.10
C MET A 44 -11.71 8.45 -9.66
N LYS A 45 -11.66 8.80 -10.96
CA LYS A 45 -12.71 9.51 -11.71
C LYS A 45 -13.85 8.60 -12.18
N ASN A 46 -13.79 7.29 -11.90
CA ASN A 46 -14.72 6.28 -12.43
C ASN A 46 -14.73 6.19 -13.97
N GLU A 47 -13.64 6.55 -14.63
CA GLU A 47 -13.45 6.36 -16.07
C GLU A 47 -13.02 4.92 -16.39
N LYS A 48 -12.32 4.29 -15.44
CA LYS A 48 -11.89 2.88 -15.51
C LYS A 48 -12.30 2.12 -14.25
N PRO A 49 -12.50 0.80 -14.34
CA PRO A 49 -12.70 -0.03 -13.16
C PRO A 49 -11.40 -0.21 -12.38
N ALA A 50 -11.50 -0.31 -11.05
CA ALA A 50 -10.40 -0.75 -10.21
C ALA A 50 -10.04 -2.21 -10.54
N ARG A 51 -8.75 -2.54 -10.41
CA ARG A 51 -8.23 -3.87 -10.77
C ARG A 51 -8.91 -5.00 -10.03
N PHE A 52 -9.14 -4.84 -8.71
CA PHE A 52 -9.78 -5.87 -7.88
C PHE A 52 -11.21 -6.21 -8.35
N ILE A 53 -11.95 -5.23 -8.90
CA ILE A 53 -13.28 -5.48 -9.45
C ILE A 53 -13.19 -6.40 -10.66
N VAL A 54 -12.29 -6.10 -11.58
CA VAL A 54 -12.12 -6.91 -12.81
C VAL A 54 -11.66 -8.33 -12.48
N ALA A 55 -10.79 -8.49 -11.46
CA ALA A 55 -10.34 -9.80 -11.01
C ALA A 55 -11.48 -10.71 -10.50
N LYS A 56 -12.61 -10.14 -10.08
CA LYS A 56 -13.82 -10.89 -9.68
C LYS A 56 -14.58 -11.48 -10.86
N TYR A 57 -14.31 -11.01 -12.08
CA TYR A 57 -15.01 -11.44 -13.29
C TYR A 57 -14.16 -12.33 -14.21
N LEU A 58 -12.86 -12.46 -13.95
CA LEU A 58 -12.02 -13.40 -14.69
C LEU A 58 -12.28 -14.82 -14.16
N PRO A 59 -12.93 -15.71 -14.95
CA PRO A 59 -13.31 -17.05 -14.49
C PRO A 59 -12.11 -17.96 -14.32
N VAL A 60 -12.23 -18.93 -13.41
CA VAL A 60 -11.32 -20.07 -13.29
C VAL A 60 -12.13 -21.36 -13.26
N ASP A 61 -11.65 -22.39 -13.94
CA ASP A 61 -12.38 -23.66 -14.11
C ASP A 61 -12.36 -24.55 -12.86
N ALA A 62 -11.42 -24.31 -11.94
CA ALA A 62 -11.26 -25.12 -10.74
C ALA A 62 -11.84 -24.43 -9.50
N ASN A 63 -12.34 -25.23 -8.53
CA ASN A 63 -12.70 -24.69 -7.21
C ASN A 63 -11.43 -24.41 -6.39
N PRO A 64 -11.03 -23.14 -6.18
CA PRO A 64 -9.77 -22.82 -5.47
C PRO A 64 -9.77 -23.21 -3.98
N TYR A 65 -10.93 -23.58 -3.44
CA TYR A 65 -11.12 -23.99 -2.04
C TYR A 65 -11.18 -25.52 -1.87
N SER A 66 -11.08 -26.30 -2.97
CA SER A 66 -11.04 -27.75 -2.90
C SER A 66 -9.80 -28.22 -2.12
N SER A 67 -10.00 -29.24 -1.29
CA SER A 67 -8.92 -29.98 -0.61
C SER A 67 -8.02 -30.74 -1.59
N ASP A 68 -8.51 -31.02 -2.79
CA ASP A 68 -7.81 -31.81 -3.81
C ASP A 68 -6.72 -31.00 -4.52
N LEU A 69 -6.78 -29.66 -4.43
CA LEU A 69 -5.77 -28.77 -5.03
C LEU A 69 -4.59 -28.56 -4.08
N THR A 70 -3.41 -28.94 -4.55
CA THR A 70 -2.15 -28.61 -3.87
C THR A 70 -1.84 -27.11 -3.98
N GLN A 71 -0.90 -26.63 -3.15
CA GLN A 71 -0.42 -25.26 -3.29
C GLN A 71 0.24 -25.00 -4.66
N GLY A 72 0.89 -26.01 -5.25
CA GLY A 72 1.48 -25.93 -6.59
C GLY A 72 0.42 -25.75 -7.67
N ASP A 73 -0.69 -26.49 -7.59
CA ASP A 73 -1.81 -26.37 -8.54
C ASP A 73 -2.41 -24.97 -8.49
N LEU A 74 -2.64 -24.45 -7.29
CA LEU A 74 -3.14 -23.07 -7.12
C LEU A 74 -2.20 -22.02 -7.71
N TRP A 75 -0.88 -22.18 -7.56
CA TRP A 75 0.08 -21.27 -8.19
C TRP A 75 0.09 -21.40 -9.71
N SER A 76 -0.07 -22.61 -10.25
CA SER A 76 -0.20 -22.82 -11.71
C SER A 76 -1.44 -22.12 -12.28
N ILE A 77 -2.59 -22.25 -11.60
CA ILE A 77 -3.82 -21.53 -11.95
C ILE A 77 -3.61 -20.03 -11.84
N HIS A 78 -2.99 -19.55 -10.74
CA HIS A 78 -2.71 -18.15 -10.51
C HIS A 78 -1.86 -17.54 -11.63
N ASP A 79 -0.74 -18.18 -11.98
CA ASP A 79 0.20 -17.63 -12.95
C ASP A 79 -0.43 -17.56 -14.36
N LYS A 80 -1.19 -18.59 -14.75
CA LYS A 80 -2.01 -18.56 -15.98
C LYS A 80 -3.02 -17.42 -15.95
N SER A 81 -3.80 -17.31 -14.89
CA SER A 81 -4.82 -16.25 -14.76
C SER A 81 -4.21 -14.85 -14.70
N SER A 82 -3.00 -14.68 -14.15
CA SER A 82 -2.30 -13.38 -14.14
C SER A 82 -1.92 -12.93 -15.56
N GLU A 83 -1.51 -13.84 -16.42
CA GLU A 83 -1.25 -13.53 -17.83
C GLU A 83 -2.53 -13.17 -18.58
N GLU A 84 -3.59 -13.95 -18.40
CA GLU A 84 -4.90 -13.69 -18.99
C GLU A 84 -5.51 -12.38 -18.48
N PHE A 85 -5.30 -12.03 -17.19
CA PHE A 85 -5.81 -10.82 -16.58
C PHE A 85 -5.35 -9.55 -17.31
N LYS A 86 -4.14 -9.51 -17.81
CA LYS A 86 -3.59 -8.33 -18.50
C LYS A 86 -4.39 -7.95 -19.75
N SER A 87 -4.72 -8.95 -20.59
CA SER A 87 -5.54 -8.74 -21.77
C SER A 87 -6.99 -8.48 -21.40
N PHE A 88 -7.54 -9.27 -20.47
CA PHE A 88 -8.92 -9.12 -20.00
C PHE A 88 -9.16 -7.72 -19.40
N TYR A 89 -8.23 -7.24 -18.54
CA TYR A 89 -8.31 -5.90 -17.95
C TYR A 89 -8.26 -4.80 -19.03
N LYS A 90 -7.37 -4.95 -20.03
CA LYS A 90 -7.26 -4.00 -21.14
C LYS A 90 -8.57 -3.91 -21.95
N ASP A 91 -9.19 -5.05 -22.25
CA ASP A 91 -10.45 -5.13 -22.99
C ASP A 91 -11.61 -4.51 -22.22
N ILE A 92 -11.69 -4.76 -20.90
CA ILE A 92 -12.68 -4.12 -20.04
C ILE A 92 -12.47 -2.61 -19.99
N CYS A 93 -11.22 -2.13 -19.88
CA CYS A 93 -10.93 -0.69 -19.85
C CYS A 93 -11.24 0.01 -21.17
N ALA A 94 -11.15 -0.68 -22.32
CA ALA A 94 -11.47 -0.12 -23.63
C ALA A 94 -12.98 0.09 -23.82
N GLU A 95 -13.81 -0.78 -23.24
CA GLU A 95 -15.28 -0.74 -23.33
C GLU A 95 -15.94 -0.03 -22.12
N GLY A 96 -15.16 0.27 -21.07
CA GLY A 96 -15.61 0.99 -19.88
C GLY A 96 -16.39 0.15 -18.86
N LEU A 97 -16.88 0.83 -17.80
CA LEU A 97 -17.61 0.18 -16.70
C LEU A 97 -18.91 -0.51 -17.11
N GLU A 98 -19.51 -0.09 -18.23
CA GLU A 98 -20.75 -0.71 -18.75
C GLU A 98 -20.57 -2.16 -19.15
N LYS A 99 -19.36 -2.53 -19.64
CA LYS A 99 -19.07 -3.93 -19.96
C LYS A 99 -19.13 -4.83 -18.74
N LEU A 100 -18.55 -4.37 -17.61
CA LEU A 100 -18.61 -5.14 -16.35
C LEU A 100 -20.04 -5.41 -15.89
N SER A 101 -20.94 -4.44 -16.05
CA SER A 101 -22.34 -4.60 -15.65
C SER A 101 -23.11 -5.65 -16.45
N LYS A 102 -22.59 -6.04 -17.64
CA LYS A 102 -23.17 -7.05 -18.52
C LYS A 102 -22.55 -8.44 -18.34
N LEU A 103 -21.44 -8.52 -17.59
CA LEU A 103 -20.79 -9.81 -17.30
C LEU A 103 -21.46 -10.48 -16.10
N GLU A 104 -21.66 -11.78 -16.21
CA GLU A 104 -22.05 -12.59 -15.05
C GLU A 104 -20.82 -12.90 -14.20
N LYS A 105 -20.99 -12.81 -12.86
CA LYS A 105 -19.93 -13.24 -11.95
C LYS A 105 -19.76 -14.76 -12.05
N PRO A 106 -18.54 -15.26 -12.29
CA PRO A 106 -18.29 -16.69 -12.34
C PRO A 106 -18.46 -17.32 -10.95
N SER A 107 -18.66 -18.66 -10.91
CA SER A 107 -18.69 -19.41 -9.66
C SER A 107 -17.39 -19.28 -8.88
N TYR A 108 -16.25 -19.28 -9.58
CA TYR A 108 -14.93 -19.02 -9.06
C TYR A 108 -14.17 -18.09 -9.98
N SER A 109 -13.46 -17.14 -9.39
CA SER A 109 -12.74 -16.09 -10.09
C SER A 109 -11.24 -16.12 -9.79
N TYR A 110 -10.47 -15.35 -10.55
CA TYR A 110 -9.05 -15.12 -10.27
C TYR A 110 -8.82 -14.54 -8.86
N LEU A 111 -9.73 -13.68 -8.38
CA LEU A 111 -9.67 -13.18 -7.00
C LEU A 111 -9.77 -14.34 -5.98
N ASP A 112 -10.63 -15.33 -6.22
CA ASP A 112 -10.79 -16.48 -5.32
C ASP A 112 -9.52 -17.33 -5.23
N VAL A 113 -8.78 -17.48 -6.33
CA VAL A 113 -7.46 -18.15 -6.35
C VAL A 113 -6.47 -17.39 -5.46
N LYS A 114 -6.39 -16.05 -5.61
CA LYS A 114 -5.51 -15.20 -4.78
C LYS A 114 -5.86 -15.30 -3.29
N ILE A 115 -7.13 -15.29 -2.94
CA ILE A 115 -7.61 -15.45 -1.56
C ILE A 115 -7.17 -16.81 -0.99
N SER A 116 -7.43 -17.90 -1.72
CA SER A 116 -7.06 -19.25 -1.28
C SER A 116 -5.55 -19.37 -1.02
N ILE A 117 -4.71 -18.87 -1.93
CA ILE A 117 -3.26 -18.86 -1.76
C ILE A 117 -2.85 -18.02 -0.54
N ALA A 118 -3.45 -16.84 -0.36
CA ALA A 118 -3.13 -15.95 0.76
C ALA A 118 -3.33 -16.62 2.12
N TYR A 119 -4.45 -17.34 2.30
CA TYR A 119 -4.69 -18.11 3.53
C TYR A 119 -3.72 -19.28 3.70
N LYS A 120 -3.34 -19.98 2.61
CA LYS A 120 -2.32 -21.04 2.68
C LYS A 120 -0.93 -20.47 3.04
N LEU A 121 -0.58 -19.24 2.61
CA LEU A 121 0.65 -18.57 3.02
C LEU A 121 0.66 -18.13 4.49
N MET A 122 -0.49 -18.12 5.14
CA MET A 122 -0.65 -17.68 6.53
C MET A 122 -0.30 -18.80 7.53
N ASN A 123 -0.31 -20.09 7.12
CA ASN A 123 -0.12 -21.23 8.05
C ASN A 123 0.62 -22.42 7.42
N PRO A 124 1.94 -22.59 7.65
CA PRO A 124 2.86 -21.70 8.39
C PRO A 124 3.10 -20.38 7.68
N CYS A 125 3.22 -19.29 8.44
CA CYS A 125 3.26 -17.94 7.87
C CYS A 125 4.54 -17.66 7.08
N ARG A 126 4.36 -17.32 5.79
CA ARG A 126 5.40 -16.94 4.82
C ARG A 126 5.01 -15.71 3.99
N ILE A 127 4.14 -14.84 4.52
CA ILE A 127 3.64 -13.65 3.81
C ILE A 127 4.74 -12.58 3.66
N CYS A 128 5.61 -12.43 4.65
CA CYS A 128 6.72 -11.48 4.60
C CYS A 128 8.08 -12.17 4.73
N GLU A 129 9.15 -11.47 4.39
CA GLU A 129 10.52 -12.03 4.41
C GLU A 129 11.06 -12.31 5.82
N ARG A 130 10.28 -12.04 6.86
CA ARG A 130 10.54 -12.62 8.19
C ARG A 130 10.45 -14.15 8.17
N LYS A 131 9.59 -14.71 7.32
CA LYS A 131 9.36 -16.16 7.17
C LYS A 131 9.32 -16.86 8.52
N CYS A 132 8.61 -16.25 9.48
CA CYS A 132 8.65 -16.67 10.90
C CYS A 132 7.98 -18.03 11.15
N GLY A 133 7.25 -18.59 10.17
CA GLY A 133 6.63 -19.91 10.29
C GLY A 133 5.51 -19.99 11.33
N ALA A 134 5.00 -18.87 11.84
CA ALA A 134 3.94 -18.85 12.82
C ALA A 134 2.69 -19.57 12.32
N LEU A 135 2.06 -20.36 13.17
CA LEU A 135 0.80 -21.07 12.88
C LEU A 135 -0.38 -20.13 13.19
N ARG A 136 -0.51 -19.10 12.35
CA ARG A 136 -1.42 -17.98 12.64
C ARG A 136 -2.89 -18.40 12.67
N LEU A 137 -3.31 -19.34 11.84
CA LEU A 137 -4.68 -19.87 11.86
C LEU A 137 -5.01 -20.64 13.15
N GLU A 138 -3.98 -21.10 13.87
CA GLU A 138 -4.11 -21.72 15.20
C GLU A 138 -4.06 -20.69 16.35
N GLY A 139 -4.07 -19.38 16.04
CA GLY A 139 -4.01 -18.30 17.02
C GLY A 139 -2.59 -18.02 17.55
N LYS A 140 -1.53 -18.53 16.90
CA LYS A 140 -0.14 -18.26 17.27
C LYS A 140 0.38 -17.06 16.48
N PRO A 141 0.60 -15.89 17.11
CA PRO A 141 1.03 -14.69 16.39
C PRO A 141 2.46 -14.83 15.86
N GLY A 142 2.73 -14.16 14.73
CA GLY A 142 4.07 -14.03 14.17
C GLY A 142 4.88 -12.89 14.80
N VAL A 143 6.06 -12.59 14.22
CA VAL A 143 6.91 -11.45 14.61
C VAL A 143 6.16 -10.11 14.52
N CYS A 144 5.18 -10.04 13.63
CA CYS A 144 4.29 -8.87 13.46
C CYS A 144 3.27 -8.70 14.60
N SER A 145 3.16 -9.67 15.52
CA SER A 145 2.20 -9.76 16.62
C SER A 145 0.75 -10.02 16.19
N ILE A 146 0.51 -10.38 14.92
CA ILE A 146 -0.81 -10.67 14.36
C ILE A 146 -0.97 -12.18 14.15
N ASP A 147 -2.14 -12.69 14.54
CA ASP A 147 -2.56 -14.09 14.36
C ASP A 147 -3.66 -14.21 13.26
N LYS A 148 -4.72 -14.95 13.54
CA LYS A 148 -5.85 -15.20 12.64
C LYS A 148 -6.87 -14.06 12.57
N GLU A 149 -6.66 -12.95 13.27
CA GLU A 149 -7.61 -11.86 13.37
C GLU A 149 -7.21 -10.68 12.49
N LEU A 150 -8.19 -10.05 11.87
CA LEU A 150 -8.05 -8.77 11.20
C LEU A 150 -8.23 -7.65 12.23
N ILE A 151 -7.16 -6.93 12.52
CA ILE A 151 -7.16 -5.85 13.52
C ILE A 151 -7.08 -4.49 12.83
N VAL A 152 -8.07 -3.65 13.08
CA VAL A 152 -8.15 -2.26 12.60
C VAL A 152 -8.21 -1.31 13.79
N HIS A 153 -7.25 -0.39 13.90
CA HIS A 153 -7.21 0.59 14.97
C HIS A 153 -8.05 1.83 14.69
N SER A 154 -8.10 2.26 13.43
CA SER A 154 -8.92 3.41 13.01
C SER A 154 -9.09 3.45 11.50
N TYR A 155 -10.09 4.19 11.03
CA TYR A 155 -10.29 4.50 9.63
C TYR A 155 -10.93 5.90 9.49
N PHE A 156 -10.42 6.70 8.58
CA PHE A 156 -10.89 8.06 8.37
C PHE A 156 -10.36 8.66 7.06
N HIS A 157 -10.84 9.85 6.70
CA HIS A 157 -10.32 10.62 5.58
C HIS A 157 -9.03 11.34 6.00
N HIS A 158 -7.88 10.79 5.62
CA HIS A 158 -6.58 11.36 5.96
C HIS A 158 -6.23 12.52 5.01
N MET A 159 -5.97 13.69 5.60
CA MET A 159 -5.64 14.92 4.86
C MET A 159 -4.13 15.17 4.77
N GLY A 160 -3.32 14.37 5.45
CA GLY A 160 -1.86 14.51 5.51
C GLY A 160 -1.08 13.66 4.51
N GLU A 161 -1.76 13.02 3.55
CA GLU A 161 -1.10 12.25 2.48
C GLU A 161 -0.59 13.17 1.36
N GLU A 162 0.12 12.61 0.40
CA GLU A 162 0.54 13.29 -0.83
C GLU A 162 -0.66 13.90 -1.55
N ALA A 163 -0.48 15.09 -2.11
CA ALA A 163 -1.54 15.89 -2.72
C ALA A 163 -2.45 15.11 -3.71
N PRO A 164 -1.95 14.23 -4.60
CA PRO A 164 -2.82 13.44 -5.48
C PRO A 164 -3.76 12.49 -4.74
N LEU A 165 -3.40 12.05 -3.53
CA LEU A 165 -4.13 11.04 -2.78
C LEU A 165 -5.26 11.60 -1.92
N VAL A 166 -5.21 12.90 -1.58
CA VAL A 166 -6.11 13.55 -0.62
C VAL A 166 -7.45 13.94 -1.25
N PRO A 167 -8.61 13.63 -0.58
CA PRO A 167 -8.76 12.94 0.70
C PRO A 167 -8.55 11.43 0.56
N SER A 168 -7.67 10.87 1.39
CA SER A 168 -7.36 9.44 1.36
C SER A 168 -8.22 8.68 2.38
N GLY A 169 -8.94 7.67 1.93
CA GLY A 169 -9.71 6.78 2.82
C GLY A 169 -8.79 5.79 3.51
N THR A 170 -8.18 6.22 4.60
CA THR A 170 -7.08 5.53 5.25
C THR A 170 -7.57 4.57 6.31
N ILE A 171 -7.07 3.33 6.29
CA ILE A 171 -7.37 2.27 7.26
C ILE A 171 -6.06 1.86 7.95
N PHE A 172 -6.00 2.05 9.26
CA PHE A 172 -4.84 1.76 10.09
C PHE A 172 -4.92 0.36 10.68
N TYR A 173 -4.11 -0.56 10.15
CA TYR A 173 -4.02 -1.94 10.64
C TYR A 173 -3.05 -2.09 11.80
N GLY A 174 -3.33 -3.04 12.70
CA GLY A 174 -2.46 -3.39 13.81
C GLY A 174 -1.25 -4.23 13.39
N GLY A 175 -0.17 -4.14 14.17
CA GLY A 175 1.04 -4.92 13.96
C GLY A 175 1.92 -4.47 12.80
N CYS A 176 3.17 -4.91 12.80
CA CYS A 176 4.14 -4.59 11.75
C CYS A 176 5.26 -5.65 11.71
N ASN A 177 5.71 -6.00 10.53
CA ASN A 177 6.87 -6.87 10.33
C ASN A 177 8.21 -6.16 10.61
N PHE A 178 8.23 -4.82 10.74
CA PHE A 178 9.37 -4.02 11.22
C PHE A 178 9.29 -3.74 12.73
N LYS A 179 10.46 -3.41 13.31
CA LYS A 179 10.59 -2.95 14.69
C LYS A 179 11.40 -1.64 14.71
N CYS A 180 10.88 -0.61 14.00
CA CYS A 180 11.53 0.68 13.88
C CYS A 180 11.66 1.36 15.25
N VAL A 181 12.87 1.74 15.63
CA VAL A 181 13.16 2.38 16.92
C VAL A 181 12.61 3.81 17.03
N PHE A 182 12.27 4.42 15.88
CA PHE A 182 11.69 5.77 15.77
C PHE A 182 10.25 5.76 15.22
N CYS A 183 9.53 4.64 15.34
CA CYS A 183 8.21 4.49 14.75
C CYS A 183 7.21 5.51 15.33
N GLN A 184 6.58 6.33 14.50
CA GLN A 184 5.53 7.26 14.93
C GLN A 184 4.24 6.53 15.29
N ASN A 185 3.98 5.39 14.64
CA ASN A 185 2.82 4.52 14.90
C ASN A 185 3.18 3.36 15.84
N TYR A 186 4.16 3.54 16.74
CA TYR A 186 4.67 2.45 17.60
C TYR A 186 3.59 1.83 18.49
N ASP A 187 2.59 2.60 18.86
CA ASP A 187 1.49 2.15 19.69
C ASP A 187 0.75 0.98 19.01
N ILE A 188 0.24 1.20 17.80
CA ILE A 188 -0.52 0.21 17.05
C ILE A 188 0.35 -0.84 16.36
N SER A 189 1.62 -0.55 16.14
CA SER A 189 2.52 -1.45 15.40
C SER A 189 3.33 -2.39 16.30
N GLN A 190 3.63 -1.98 17.55
CA GLN A 190 4.59 -2.69 18.41
C GLN A 190 4.11 -2.87 19.86
N VAL A 191 3.44 -1.88 20.46
CA VAL A 191 3.09 -1.89 21.88
C VAL A 191 1.72 -2.55 22.10
N ARG A 192 0.71 -2.12 21.37
CA ARG A 192 -0.69 -2.61 21.46
C ARG A 192 -1.24 -3.03 20.10
N PRO A 193 -0.55 -3.91 19.36
CA PRO A 193 -0.89 -4.21 17.97
C PRO A 193 -2.24 -4.93 17.82
N ARG A 194 -2.80 -5.49 18.90
CA ARG A 194 -4.04 -6.29 18.89
C ARG A 194 -5.21 -5.62 19.60
N ASP A 195 -5.03 -4.38 20.10
CA ASP A 195 -6.07 -3.66 20.86
C ASP A 195 -7.06 -2.92 19.95
N GLY A 196 -6.88 -2.98 18.64
CA GLY A 196 -7.84 -2.46 17.67
C GLY A 196 -9.12 -3.31 17.59
N GLU A 197 -10.07 -2.82 16.81
CA GLU A 197 -11.31 -3.52 16.51
C GLU A 197 -11.02 -4.75 15.63
N LYS A 198 -11.66 -5.87 15.95
CA LYS A 198 -11.59 -7.11 15.18
C LYS A 198 -12.70 -7.09 14.15
N LEU A 199 -12.33 -6.96 12.89
CA LEU A 199 -13.27 -6.95 11.80
C LEU A 199 -13.27 -8.29 11.04
N THR A 200 -14.41 -8.62 10.45
CA THR A 200 -14.51 -9.62 9.39
C THR A 200 -14.14 -8.98 8.05
N PRO A 201 -13.79 -9.75 7.03
CA PRO A 201 -13.60 -9.23 5.67
C PRO A 201 -14.81 -8.49 5.10
N GLN A 202 -16.03 -8.90 5.46
CA GLN A 202 -17.28 -8.20 5.07
C GLN A 202 -17.41 -6.83 5.74
N GLU A 203 -17.09 -6.72 7.02
CA GLU A 203 -17.09 -5.43 7.72
C GLU A 203 -15.99 -4.51 7.16
N LEU A 204 -14.81 -5.05 6.84
CA LEU A 204 -13.77 -4.27 6.16
C LEU A 204 -14.24 -3.74 4.81
N ALA A 205 -14.96 -4.54 4.01
CA ALA A 205 -15.56 -4.08 2.76
C ALA A 205 -16.59 -2.95 2.99
N THR A 206 -17.38 -3.05 4.07
CA THR A 206 -18.33 -2.00 4.46
C THR A 206 -17.63 -0.69 4.82
N VAL A 207 -16.51 -0.76 5.56
CA VAL A 207 -15.66 0.40 5.89
C VAL A 207 -15.10 1.03 4.60
N GLN A 208 -14.55 0.24 3.69
CA GLN A 208 -14.03 0.74 2.41
C GLN A 208 -15.14 1.44 1.59
N ALA A 209 -16.30 0.82 1.49
CA ALA A 209 -17.44 1.39 0.77
C ALA A 209 -17.93 2.69 1.42
N TYR A 210 -17.97 2.75 2.76
CA TYR A 210 -18.30 3.96 3.52
C TYR A 210 -17.33 5.11 3.20
N LEU A 211 -16.03 4.87 3.32
CA LEU A 211 -15.01 5.87 3.03
C LEU A 211 -15.12 6.41 1.60
N ARG A 212 -15.31 5.51 0.60
CA ARG A 212 -15.51 5.93 -0.79
C ARG A 212 -16.75 6.77 -0.99
N ARG A 213 -17.90 6.36 -0.46
CA ARG A 213 -19.16 7.10 -0.54
C ARG A 213 -19.07 8.47 0.12
N LYS A 214 -18.25 8.59 1.16
CA LYS A 214 -17.98 9.84 1.87
C LYS A 214 -16.86 10.70 1.22
N GLY A 215 -16.42 10.35 0.01
CA GLY A 215 -15.56 11.21 -0.82
C GLY A 215 -14.09 10.83 -0.88
N ALA A 216 -13.69 9.72 -0.29
CA ALA A 216 -12.31 9.24 -0.43
C ALA A 216 -11.94 9.00 -1.91
N ARG A 217 -10.76 9.46 -2.31
CA ARG A 217 -10.20 9.24 -3.66
C ARG A 217 -9.69 7.81 -3.84
N ASN A 218 -9.25 7.18 -2.78
CA ASN A 218 -8.68 5.85 -2.73
C ASN A 218 -9.00 5.19 -1.39
N ILE A 219 -8.73 3.88 -1.28
CA ILE A 219 -8.62 3.18 0.00
C ILE A 219 -7.14 2.93 0.26
N ASN A 220 -6.62 3.54 1.30
CA ASN A 220 -5.22 3.49 1.71
C ASN A 220 -5.04 2.44 2.81
N HIS A 221 -4.47 1.30 2.43
CA HIS A 221 -4.12 0.24 3.37
C HIS A 221 -2.76 0.56 4.01
N VAL A 222 -2.77 0.91 5.31
CA VAL A 222 -1.58 1.37 6.06
C VAL A 222 -1.64 0.88 7.52
N GLY A 223 -1.08 1.59 8.44
CA GLY A 223 -1.17 1.36 9.89
C GLY A 223 0.19 1.12 10.53
N GLY A 224 0.35 -0.02 11.20
CA GLY A 224 1.65 -0.59 11.47
C GLY A 224 2.29 -0.98 10.14
N ASP A 225 1.68 -1.98 9.49
CA ASP A 225 1.91 -2.34 8.09
C ASP A 225 0.75 -3.24 7.61
N PRO A 226 0.20 -3.09 6.39
CA PRO A 226 -0.92 -3.89 5.92
C PRO A 226 -0.54 -5.34 5.58
N THR A 227 0.75 -5.63 5.38
CA THR A 227 1.25 -6.96 4.95
C THR A 227 0.73 -8.13 5.81
N PRO A 228 0.67 -8.07 7.15
CA PRO A 228 0.11 -9.15 7.95
C PRO A 228 -1.36 -9.45 7.65
N HIS A 229 -2.08 -8.49 7.09
CA HIS A 229 -3.52 -8.56 6.85
C HIS A 229 -3.91 -8.87 5.40
N ILE A 230 -2.93 -9.17 4.52
CA ILE A 230 -3.17 -9.52 3.10
C ILE A 230 -4.33 -10.49 2.91
N PRO A 231 -4.43 -11.65 3.61
CA PRO A 231 -5.52 -12.59 3.36
C PRO A 231 -6.91 -11.98 3.57
N PHE A 232 -7.08 -11.22 4.62
CA PHE A 232 -8.35 -10.58 4.98
C PHE A 232 -8.70 -9.40 4.04
N ILE A 233 -7.68 -8.61 3.64
CA ILE A 233 -7.84 -7.51 2.69
C ILE A 233 -8.29 -8.07 1.33
N LEU A 234 -7.64 -9.12 0.82
CA LEU A 234 -8.04 -9.75 -0.43
C LEU A 234 -9.44 -10.33 -0.35
N GLU A 235 -9.78 -11.00 0.75
CA GLU A 235 -11.13 -11.53 0.94
C GLU A 235 -12.18 -10.42 1.01
N SER A 236 -11.86 -9.24 1.59
CA SER A 236 -12.78 -8.11 1.64
C SER A 236 -13.18 -7.61 0.25
N PHE A 237 -12.31 -7.75 -0.75
CA PHE A 237 -12.62 -7.37 -2.13
C PHE A 237 -13.76 -8.19 -2.74
N ARG A 238 -13.98 -9.43 -2.27
CA ARG A 238 -15.14 -10.23 -2.69
C ARG A 238 -16.47 -9.53 -2.40
N TYR A 239 -16.55 -8.82 -1.28
CA TYR A 239 -17.74 -8.15 -0.78
C TYR A 239 -17.81 -6.67 -1.14
N LEU A 240 -16.74 -6.11 -1.73
CA LEU A 240 -16.66 -4.71 -2.11
C LEU A 240 -17.13 -4.51 -3.54
N ASP A 241 -18.31 -3.94 -3.74
CA ASP A 241 -18.92 -3.73 -5.07
C ASP A 241 -18.92 -2.25 -5.52
N ILE A 242 -18.16 -1.38 -4.86
CA ILE A 242 -17.97 0.02 -5.25
C ILE A 242 -16.63 0.21 -5.95
N ASN A 243 -16.62 0.98 -7.04
CA ASN A 243 -15.38 1.31 -7.74
C ASN A 243 -14.56 2.32 -6.93
N VAL A 244 -13.38 1.89 -6.47
CA VAL A 244 -12.46 2.72 -5.69
C VAL A 244 -11.03 2.20 -5.87
N PRO A 245 -10.06 3.10 -6.17
CA PRO A 245 -8.65 2.69 -6.27
C PRO A 245 -8.17 2.09 -4.95
N GLN A 246 -7.47 0.96 -5.03
CA GLN A 246 -6.78 0.34 -3.90
C GLN A 246 -5.34 0.85 -3.84
N LEU A 247 -4.96 1.45 -2.72
CA LEU A 247 -3.64 1.99 -2.45
C LEU A 247 -2.91 1.12 -1.42
N TRP A 248 -1.69 0.69 -1.76
CA TRP A 248 -0.85 -0.13 -0.87
C TRP A 248 0.29 0.70 -0.28
N ASN A 249 0.17 1.07 0.98
CA ASN A 249 1.13 1.90 1.73
C ASN A 249 1.90 1.02 2.72
N SER A 250 3.12 0.63 2.36
CA SER A 250 3.85 -0.43 3.05
C SER A 250 5.36 -0.21 3.02
N ASN A 251 6.05 -0.84 3.97
CA ASN A 251 7.51 -0.94 4.00
C ASN A 251 8.09 -1.94 2.96
N MET A 252 7.25 -2.59 2.16
CA MET A 252 7.57 -3.50 1.07
C MET A 252 8.40 -4.75 1.45
N TYR A 253 8.47 -5.10 2.72
CA TYR A 253 9.22 -6.28 3.17
C TYR A 253 8.38 -7.57 3.06
N MET A 254 7.84 -7.79 1.87
CA MET A 254 6.98 -8.91 1.50
C MET A 254 7.76 -9.97 0.72
N THR A 255 7.28 -11.21 0.77
CA THR A 255 7.78 -12.28 -0.13
C THR A 255 7.33 -12.02 -1.58
N ILE A 256 8.00 -12.67 -2.54
CA ILE A 256 7.59 -12.61 -3.96
C ILE A 256 6.17 -13.12 -4.13
N GLU A 257 5.81 -14.16 -3.41
CA GLU A 257 4.46 -14.74 -3.43
C GLU A 257 3.41 -13.71 -2.98
N ALA A 258 3.67 -12.99 -1.88
CA ALA A 258 2.77 -11.92 -1.43
C ALA A 258 2.67 -10.77 -2.43
N MET A 259 3.77 -10.40 -3.09
CA MET A 259 3.75 -9.39 -4.17
C MET A 259 2.87 -9.85 -5.35
N LYS A 260 3.04 -11.08 -5.84
CA LYS A 260 2.21 -11.65 -6.91
C LYS A 260 0.71 -11.60 -6.59
N LEU A 261 0.32 -11.78 -5.33
CA LEU A 261 -1.08 -11.70 -4.93
C LEU A 261 -1.64 -10.28 -5.07
N LEU A 262 -0.83 -9.25 -4.89
CA LEU A 262 -1.25 -7.85 -4.90
C LEU A 262 -1.15 -7.18 -6.29
N GLU A 263 -0.19 -7.56 -7.13
CA GLU A 263 0.17 -6.88 -8.38
C GLU A 263 -0.99 -6.62 -9.33
N ASP A 264 -1.95 -7.55 -9.44
CA ASP A 264 -3.11 -7.41 -10.31
C ASP A 264 -4.36 -6.86 -9.59
N LEU A 265 -4.22 -6.41 -8.34
CA LEU A 265 -5.32 -5.91 -7.52
C LEU A 265 -5.14 -4.46 -7.06
N ILE A 266 -3.89 -4.03 -6.90
CA ILE A 266 -3.53 -2.70 -6.41
C ILE A 266 -3.44 -1.72 -7.57
N ASP A 267 -4.10 -0.56 -7.44
CA ASP A 267 -4.15 0.47 -8.47
C ASP A 267 -3.02 1.49 -8.33
N ILE A 268 -2.59 1.76 -7.10
CA ILE A 268 -1.49 2.68 -6.80
C ILE A 268 -0.67 2.19 -5.60
N TRP A 269 0.66 2.32 -5.71
CA TRP A 269 1.62 1.89 -4.70
C TRP A 269 2.24 3.09 -4.00
N LEU A 270 2.39 2.99 -2.68
CA LEU A 270 2.98 4.03 -1.83
C LEU A 270 4.05 3.40 -0.91
N PRO A 271 5.15 2.88 -1.50
CA PRO A 271 6.20 2.22 -0.75
C PRO A 271 7.11 3.19 0.00
N ASP A 272 7.53 2.79 1.20
CA ASP A 272 8.61 3.43 1.93
C ASP A 272 9.96 2.79 1.61
N LEU A 273 10.88 3.53 0.97
CA LEU A 273 12.29 3.13 0.83
C LEU A 273 13.13 3.91 1.85
N LYS A 274 13.26 3.33 3.04
CA LYS A 274 13.79 4.05 4.23
C LYS A 274 15.32 4.10 4.32
N TYR A 275 16.02 3.05 3.89
CA TYR A 275 17.45 2.86 4.10
C TYR A 275 18.17 2.54 2.81
N GLY A 276 19.40 3.04 2.65
CA GLY A 276 20.28 2.76 1.53
C GLY A 276 21.16 1.52 1.74
N ASN A 277 21.06 0.87 2.90
CA ASN A 277 21.89 -0.30 3.24
C ASN A 277 21.30 -1.14 4.37
N ASP A 278 21.76 -2.39 4.48
CA ASP A 278 21.27 -3.37 5.46
C ASP A 278 21.71 -3.07 6.90
N ASN A 279 22.85 -2.41 7.11
CA ASN A 279 23.33 -2.08 8.45
C ASN A 279 22.41 -1.08 9.13
N CYS A 280 22.01 -0.01 8.43
CA CYS A 280 21.03 0.96 8.92
C CYS A 280 19.67 0.30 9.16
N ALA A 281 19.22 -0.55 8.22
CA ALA A 281 17.95 -1.26 8.33
C ALA A 281 17.92 -2.23 9.54
N TRP A 282 18.99 -2.98 9.76
CA TRP A 282 19.10 -3.85 10.92
C TRP A 282 19.14 -3.06 12.23
N ARG A 283 19.98 -2.04 12.29
CA ARG A 283 20.12 -1.22 13.50
C ARG A 283 18.84 -0.50 13.88
N LEU A 284 18.17 0.11 12.90
CA LEU A 284 17.04 1.01 13.14
C LEU A 284 15.66 0.33 13.01
N SER A 285 15.55 -0.81 12.32
CA SER A 285 14.26 -1.50 12.12
C SER A 285 14.29 -3.01 12.36
N LYS A 286 15.45 -3.56 12.72
CA LYS A 286 15.64 -5.00 13.02
C LYS A 286 15.22 -5.91 11.85
N VAL A 287 15.55 -5.54 10.61
CA VAL A 287 15.29 -6.33 9.39
C VAL A 287 16.59 -6.67 8.67
N LYS A 288 16.67 -7.88 8.10
CA LYS A 288 17.81 -8.41 7.36
C LYS A 288 17.55 -8.34 5.86
N ASN A 289 18.60 -8.26 5.05
CA ASN A 289 18.54 -8.24 3.58
C ASN A 289 17.52 -7.20 3.06
N TYR A 290 17.41 -6.07 3.76
CA TYR A 290 16.41 -5.05 3.51
C TYR A 290 16.55 -4.46 2.10
N TRP A 291 17.79 -4.11 1.74
CA TRP A 291 18.05 -3.41 0.49
C TRP A 291 17.57 -4.21 -0.72
N GLU A 292 18.01 -5.47 -0.81
CA GLU A 292 17.58 -6.37 -1.87
C GLU A 292 16.08 -6.57 -1.91
N ILE A 293 15.46 -6.84 -0.75
CA ILE A 293 14.02 -7.14 -0.66
C ILE A 293 13.18 -5.92 -1.02
N ALA A 294 13.46 -4.76 -0.41
CA ALA A 294 12.69 -3.55 -0.62
C ALA A 294 12.80 -3.06 -2.08
N THR A 295 14.02 -3.02 -2.62
CA THR A 295 14.28 -2.58 -3.99
C THR A 295 13.66 -3.53 -5.02
N ARG A 296 13.77 -4.85 -4.83
CA ARG A 296 13.09 -5.84 -5.66
C ARG A 296 11.58 -5.60 -5.70
N ASN A 297 10.95 -5.43 -4.54
CA ASN A 297 9.50 -5.29 -4.45
C ASN A 297 9.01 -3.93 -4.96
N ILE A 298 9.77 -2.85 -4.73
CA ILE A 298 9.46 -1.53 -5.30
C ILE A 298 9.58 -1.54 -6.83
N LYS A 299 10.59 -2.22 -7.37
CA LYS A 299 10.70 -2.39 -8.83
C LYS A 299 9.50 -3.13 -9.40
N ARG A 300 9.06 -4.23 -8.76
CA ARG A 300 7.84 -4.96 -9.15
C ARG A 300 6.60 -4.08 -9.06
N ALA A 301 6.43 -3.30 -8.00
CA ALA A 301 5.32 -2.36 -7.83
C ALA A 301 5.31 -1.28 -8.94
N HIS A 302 6.49 -0.73 -9.29
CA HIS A 302 6.65 0.21 -10.39
C HIS A 302 6.26 -0.39 -11.76
N ASP A 303 6.57 -1.67 -11.97
CA ASP A 303 6.22 -2.36 -13.22
C ASP A 303 4.73 -2.74 -13.26
N ALA A 304 4.11 -2.97 -12.10
CA ALA A 304 2.71 -3.37 -11.97
C ALA A 304 1.71 -2.19 -12.04
N GLY A 305 2.09 -0.96 -11.65
CA GLY A 305 1.12 0.14 -11.59
C GLY A 305 1.73 1.52 -11.31
N ASP A 306 0.84 2.46 -11.00
CA ASP A 306 1.22 3.81 -10.60
C ASP A 306 1.88 3.79 -9.22
N ILE A 307 2.86 4.67 -9.00
CA ILE A 307 3.68 4.61 -7.79
C ILE A 307 4.15 6.00 -7.35
N ILE A 308 4.07 6.24 -6.02
CA ILE A 308 4.73 7.35 -5.34
C ILE A 308 5.65 6.74 -4.28
N ILE A 309 6.97 6.90 -4.43
CA ILE A 309 7.95 6.34 -3.48
C ILE A 309 8.22 7.36 -2.39
N ARG A 310 8.14 6.93 -1.13
CA ARG A 310 8.46 7.74 0.05
C ARG A 310 9.88 7.47 0.53
N HIS A 311 10.63 8.54 0.77
CA HIS A 311 11.91 8.47 1.46
C HIS A 311 11.97 9.47 2.60
N LEU A 312 12.13 8.99 3.84
CA LEU A 312 12.27 9.81 5.02
C LEU A 312 13.74 10.17 5.25
N VAL A 313 14.06 11.46 5.15
CA VAL A 313 15.40 11.97 5.44
C VAL A 313 15.69 11.83 6.94
N LEU A 314 16.68 11.00 7.29
CA LEU A 314 17.13 10.81 8.66
C LEU A 314 18.37 11.66 8.91
N PRO A 315 18.49 12.30 10.10
CA PRO A 315 19.69 13.09 10.44
C PRO A 315 20.94 12.21 10.43
N ASN A 316 22.04 12.74 9.92
CA ASN A 316 23.34 12.07 9.75
C ASN A 316 23.33 10.86 8.75
N HIS A 317 22.22 10.61 8.05
CA HIS A 317 22.07 9.48 7.13
C HIS A 317 21.94 9.89 5.67
N VAL A 318 22.18 11.14 5.30
CA VAL A 318 22.02 11.59 3.92
C VAL A 318 22.95 10.81 2.96
N GLU A 319 24.24 10.69 3.31
CA GLU A 319 25.20 10.00 2.46
C GLU A 319 25.02 8.47 2.44
N CYS A 320 24.71 7.86 3.59
CA CYS A 320 24.64 6.40 3.67
C CYS A 320 23.24 5.83 3.35
N CYS A 321 22.19 6.65 3.35
CA CYS A 321 20.83 6.21 3.07
C CYS A 321 20.15 7.04 1.97
N THR A 322 20.03 8.37 2.11
CA THR A 322 19.30 9.20 1.14
C THR A 322 19.94 9.15 -0.25
N ARG A 323 21.25 9.34 -0.38
CA ARG A 323 21.93 9.31 -1.67
C ARG A 323 21.74 7.97 -2.40
N PRO A 324 22.11 6.79 -1.81
CA PRO A 324 21.93 5.52 -2.53
C PRO A 324 20.45 5.20 -2.82
N VAL A 325 19.50 5.63 -1.98
CA VAL A 325 18.07 5.48 -2.25
C VAL A 325 17.67 6.28 -3.48
N LEU A 326 18.00 7.57 -3.55
CA LEU A 326 17.63 8.44 -4.68
C LEU A 326 18.31 8.00 -5.97
N GLU A 327 19.61 7.61 -5.92
CA GLU A 327 20.32 7.06 -7.07
C GLU A 327 19.67 5.78 -7.59
N TRP A 328 19.24 4.89 -6.69
CA TRP A 328 18.55 3.66 -7.08
C TRP A 328 17.20 3.97 -7.73
N ILE A 329 16.42 4.88 -7.14
CA ILE A 329 15.11 5.30 -7.67
C ILE A 329 15.27 5.85 -9.09
N ALA A 330 16.20 6.79 -9.30
CA ALA A 330 16.43 7.39 -10.61
C ALA A 330 16.75 6.36 -11.71
N ARG A 331 17.55 5.34 -11.37
CA ARG A 331 17.94 4.30 -12.32
C ARG A 331 16.88 3.23 -12.58
N ASN A 332 16.10 2.85 -11.56
CA ASN A 332 15.28 1.64 -11.61
C ASN A 332 13.77 1.92 -11.70
N THR A 333 13.32 3.11 -11.28
CA THR A 333 11.89 3.47 -11.25
C THR A 333 11.63 4.84 -11.88
N PRO A 334 11.97 5.04 -13.17
CA PRO A 334 11.97 6.37 -13.81
C PRO A 334 10.58 7.02 -13.91
N ARG A 335 9.49 6.25 -13.80
CA ARG A 335 8.12 6.76 -13.80
C ARG A 335 7.62 7.15 -12.41
N ALA A 336 8.33 6.80 -11.33
CA ALA A 336 7.87 7.10 -9.99
C ALA A 336 7.85 8.62 -9.72
N LEU A 337 6.83 9.07 -8.99
CA LEU A 337 6.91 10.30 -8.22
C LEU A 337 7.58 9.97 -6.88
N VAL A 338 8.31 10.92 -6.31
CA VAL A 338 9.08 10.67 -5.08
C VAL A 338 8.71 11.70 -4.02
N ASN A 339 8.23 11.26 -2.87
CA ASN A 339 8.09 12.13 -1.72
C ASN A 339 9.36 12.05 -0.86
N ILE A 340 10.13 13.15 -0.84
CA ILE A 340 11.29 13.33 0.04
C ILE A 340 10.79 13.98 1.32
N MET A 341 10.60 13.18 2.37
CA MET A 341 9.97 13.60 3.61
C MET A 341 11.01 14.17 4.58
N ASP A 342 10.84 15.42 5.02
CA ASP A 342 11.71 16.15 5.95
C ASP A 342 11.20 16.17 7.40
N GLN A 343 9.99 15.65 7.63
CA GLN A 343 9.27 15.71 8.90
C GLN A 343 9.75 14.69 9.95
N TYR A 344 10.92 14.06 9.78
CA TYR A 344 11.46 13.15 10.79
C TYR A 344 11.57 13.85 12.15
N ARG A 345 11.18 13.14 13.20
CA ARG A 345 11.41 13.49 14.60
C ARG A 345 11.70 12.24 15.42
N PRO A 346 12.50 12.34 16.46
CA PRO A 346 12.70 11.26 17.43
C PRO A 346 11.35 10.86 18.06
N GLU A 347 11.03 9.58 17.99
CA GLU A 347 9.84 8.99 18.59
C GLU A 347 10.18 7.61 19.17
N HIS A 348 9.26 6.98 19.88
CA HIS A 348 9.35 5.63 20.41
C HIS A 348 10.62 5.40 21.24
N ILE A 349 11.49 4.44 20.87
CA ILE A 349 12.72 4.10 21.61
C ILE A 349 13.73 5.25 21.53
N VAL A 350 13.88 5.88 20.37
CA VAL A 350 14.82 6.99 20.18
C VAL A 350 14.50 8.17 21.09
N ALA A 351 13.22 8.50 21.26
CA ALA A 351 12.80 9.59 22.15
C ALA A 351 13.05 9.28 23.64
N ARG A 352 12.94 7.98 24.01
CA ARG A 352 13.11 7.53 25.41
C ARG A 352 14.56 7.24 25.78
N HIS A 353 15.37 6.84 24.78
CA HIS A 353 16.76 6.40 24.94
C HIS A 353 17.63 7.02 23.84
N PRO A 354 17.76 8.38 23.79
CA PRO A 354 18.53 9.04 22.75
C PRO A 354 20.02 8.67 22.77
N GLU A 355 20.55 8.28 23.93
CA GLU A 355 21.93 7.82 24.11
C GLU A 355 22.25 6.53 23.33
N LEU A 356 21.25 5.69 23.04
CA LEU A 356 21.42 4.45 22.25
C LEU A 356 21.41 4.71 20.75
N TYR A 357 20.86 5.85 20.33
CA TYR A 357 20.67 6.23 18.92
C TYR A 357 21.04 7.70 18.67
N PRO A 358 22.26 8.15 19.07
CA PRO A 358 22.62 9.58 19.07
C PRO A 358 22.60 10.22 17.68
N ASP A 359 22.81 9.42 16.63
CA ASP A 359 22.79 9.84 15.22
C ASP A 359 21.38 10.20 14.73
N VAL A 360 20.33 9.61 15.29
CA VAL A 360 18.93 9.89 14.93
C VAL A 360 18.13 10.50 16.08
N ALA A 361 18.80 10.97 17.13
CA ALA A 361 18.15 11.56 18.34
C ALA A 361 17.76 13.03 18.16
N ARG A 362 17.77 13.57 16.95
CA ARG A 362 17.37 14.94 16.61
C ARG A 362 16.59 14.97 15.31
N ARG A 363 15.98 16.10 14.99
CA ARG A 363 15.46 16.35 13.64
C ARG A 363 16.61 16.55 12.64
N PRO A 364 16.39 16.29 11.34
CA PRO A 364 17.33 16.69 10.30
C PRO A 364 17.59 18.19 10.37
N LYS A 365 18.82 18.60 10.09
CA LYS A 365 19.18 20.00 9.91
C LYS A 365 18.78 20.46 8.52
N LEU A 366 18.67 21.75 8.32
CA LEU A 366 18.32 22.35 7.03
C LEU A 366 19.32 21.96 5.92
N ASP A 367 20.61 21.95 6.22
CA ASP A 367 21.66 21.55 5.29
C ASP A 367 21.57 20.09 4.84
N GLU A 368 21.09 19.20 5.72
CA GLU A 368 20.82 17.80 5.39
C GLU A 368 19.62 17.66 4.44
N ILE A 369 18.57 18.44 4.67
CA ILE A 369 17.37 18.46 3.82
C ILE A 369 17.69 19.07 2.45
N GLU A 370 18.39 20.21 2.43
CA GLU A 370 18.82 20.86 1.19
C GLU A 370 19.76 19.96 0.37
N LEU A 371 20.62 19.19 1.03
CA LEU A 371 21.48 18.21 0.35
C LEU A 371 20.64 17.11 -0.29
N ALA A 372 19.61 16.61 0.39
CA ALA A 372 18.70 15.61 -0.18
C ALA A 372 18.00 16.14 -1.44
N TYR A 373 17.49 17.37 -1.42
CA TYR A 373 16.87 17.99 -2.58
C TYR A 373 17.86 18.25 -3.72
N ARG A 374 19.09 18.73 -3.42
CA ARG A 374 20.13 18.90 -4.45
C ARG A 374 20.51 17.58 -5.13
N ILE A 375 20.57 16.47 -4.38
CA ILE A 375 20.79 15.15 -4.95
C ILE A 375 19.64 14.77 -5.89
N ALA A 376 18.39 14.98 -5.47
CA ALA A 376 17.21 14.67 -6.27
C ALA A 376 17.16 15.50 -7.57
N ASP A 377 17.42 16.81 -7.49
CA ASP A 377 17.49 17.71 -8.64
C ASP A 377 18.58 17.27 -9.62
N GLY A 378 19.77 16.93 -9.12
CA GLY A 378 20.89 16.44 -9.93
C GLY A 378 20.62 15.11 -10.63
N LEU A 379 19.72 14.28 -10.10
CA LEU A 379 19.27 13.01 -10.66
C LEU A 379 18.02 13.13 -11.54
N GLY A 380 17.41 14.32 -11.64
CA GLY A 380 16.18 14.53 -12.40
C GLY A 380 14.94 13.87 -11.78
N ILE A 381 14.93 13.64 -10.47
CA ILE A 381 13.81 13.04 -9.75
C ILE A 381 12.66 14.06 -9.64
N ILE A 382 11.44 13.61 -9.89
CA ILE A 382 10.24 14.44 -9.77
C ILE A 382 9.66 14.24 -8.38
N TYR A 383 9.87 15.23 -7.51
CA TYR A 383 9.40 15.20 -6.11
C TYR A 383 8.47 16.38 -5.75
N LYS A 384 8.67 17.56 -6.35
CA LYS A 384 7.97 18.79 -5.97
C LYS A 384 6.44 18.70 -5.88
N PRO A 385 5.74 17.94 -6.76
CA PRO A 385 4.29 17.83 -6.64
C PRO A 385 3.78 17.00 -5.46
N VAL A 386 4.65 16.22 -4.80
CA VAL A 386 4.24 15.24 -3.78
C VAL A 386 5.04 15.33 -2.47
N SER A 387 6.08 16.20 -2.41
CA SER A 387 6.88 16.45 -1.20
C SER A 387 6.40 17.66 -0.43
#